data_5871063a7fd624463e73b1bf8135a945
#
_entry.id   5871063a7fd624463e73b1bf8135a945
#
_cell.length_a   1.000
_cell.length_b   1.000
_cell.length_c   1.000
_cell.angle_alpha   90.00
_cell.angle_beta   90.00
_cell.angle_gamma   90.00
#
_symmetry.space_group_name_H-M   'P 1'
#
loop_
_entity.id
_entity.type
_entity.pdbx_description
1 polymer ?
#
loop_
_entity_poly.entity_id
_entity_poly.type
_entity_poly.pdbx_seq_one_letter_code
_entity_poly.pdbx_strand_id
1 'polypeptide(L)' 'MRNLREDRDLTQREAGIIINKSQQGYSHIEEGRAELKIDDLIKLCRFYGVSADYMIGLKDSEN' A
#
# COMPACT_ATOMS: atom_id res chain seq x y z
N MET A 1 -3.42 0.04 3.98
CA MET A 1 -2.33 0.75 3.27
C MET A 1 -2.37 2.25 3.44
N ARG A 2 -3.55 2.84 3.36
CA ARG A 2 -3.63 4.29 3.48
C ARG A 2 -3.08 4.78 4.82
N ASN A 3 -3.41 4.10 5.91
CA ASN A 3 -2.96 4.51 7.23
C ASN A 3 -1.45 4.46 7.35
N LEU A 4 -0.83 3.41 6.82
CA LEU A 4 0.62 3.30 6.85
C LEU A 4 1.27 4.41 6.03
N ARG A 5 0.67 4.71 4.89
CA ARG A 5 1.18 5.75 4.00
C ARG A 5 1.11 7.11 4.69
N GLU A 6 -0.01 7.40 5.31
CA GLU A 6 -0.20 8.68 5.98
C GLU A 6 0.68 8.82 7.22
N ASP A 7 0.91 7.71 7.92
CA ASP A 7 1.78 7.73 9.09
C ASP A 7 3.21 8.13 8.72
N ARG A 8 3.61 7.89 7.48
CA ARG A 8 4.94 8.22 7.02
C ARG A 8 4.96 9.47 6.15
N ASP A 9 3.86 10.21 6.14
CA ASP A 9 3.73 11.46 5.37
C ASP A 9 4.02 11.26 3.89
N LEU A 10 3.63 10.12 3.36
CA LEU A 10 3.81 9.84 1.94
C LEU A 10 2.56 10.22 1.16
N THR A 11 2.78 10.81 -0.01
CA THR A 11 1.68 11.05 -0.94
C THR A 11 1.39 9.77 -1.72
N GLN A 12 0.20 9.73 -2.34
CA GLN A 12 -0.13 8.61 -3.22
C GLN A 12 0.87 8.48 -4.36
N ARG A 13 1.36 9.61 -4.84
CA ARG A 13 2.36 9.62 -5.90
C ARG A 13 3.64 8.93 -5.46
N GLU A 14 4.10 9.26 -4.26
CA GLU A 14 5.33 8.66 -3.73
C GLU A 14 5.16 7.16 -3.52
N ALA A 15 4.02 6.76 -2.97
CA ALA A 15 3.76 5.34 -2.76
C ALA A 15 3.66 4.61 -4.10
N GLY A 16 3.09 5.25 -5.10
CA GLY A 16 3.01 4.66 -6.43
C GLY A 16 4.39 4.40 -7.03
N ILE A 17 5.33 5.30 -6.80
CA ILE A 17 6.68 5.14 -7.31
C ILE A 17 7.33 3.87 -6.76
N ILE A 18 7.05 3.56 -5.50
CA ILE A 18 7.62 2.37 -4.86
C ILE A 18 7.25 1.10 -5.62
N ILE A 19 6.03 1.03 -6.12
CA ILE A 19 5.55 -0.14 -6.84
C ILE A 19 5.47 0.11 -8.34
N ASN A 20 6.14 1.16 -8.80
CA ASN A 20 6.26 1.44 -10.23
C ASN A 20 4.90 1.73 -10.88
N LYS A 21 4.05 2.42 -10.18
CA LYS A 21 2.73 2.81 -10.66
C LYS A 21 2.61 4.31 -10.69
N SER A 22 1.70 4.82 -11.53
CA SER A 22 1.35 6.23 -11.49
C SER A 22 0.55 6.52 -10.23
N GLN A 23 0.42 7.80 -9.90
CA GLN A 23 -0.40 8.19 -8.77
C GLN A 23 -1.83 7.69 -8.93
N GLN A 24 -2.36 7.77 -10.14
CA GLN A 24 -3.73 7.34 -10.41
C GLN A 24 -3.85 5.83 -10.25
N GLY A 25 -2.86 5.07 -10.75
CA GLY A 25 -2.87 3.62 -10.61
C GLY A 25 -2.80 3.20 -9.15
N TYR A 26 -1.95 3.86 -8.38
CA TYR A 26 -1.86 3.56 -6.95
C TYR A 26 -3.16 3.92 -6.24
N SER A 27 -3.75 5.04 -6.61
CA SER A 27 -5.01 5.47 -6.01
C SER A 27 -6.10 4.44 -6.21
N HIS A 28 -6.16 3.85 -7.40
CA HIS A 28 -7.15 2.81 -7.69
C HIS A 28 -6.95 1.60 -6.79
N ILE A 29 -5.70 1.25 -6.51
CA ILE A 29 -5.41 0.13 -5.61
C ILE A 29 -5.88 0.45 -4.20
N GLU A 30 -5.61 1.67 -3.73
CA GLU A 30 -6.02 2.09 -2.40
C GLU A 30 -7.54 2.09 -2.25
N GLU A 31 -8.23 2.43 -3.33
CA GLU A 31 -9.69 2.49 -3.32
C GLU A 31 -10.36 1.14 -3.56
N GLY A 32 -9.57 0.12 -3.81
CA GLY A 32 -10.12 -1.20 -4.06
C GLY A 32 -10.60 -1.42 -5.48
N ARG A 33 -10.27 -0.53 -6.40
CA ARG A 33 -10.66 -0.64 -7.80
C ARG A 33 -9.71 -1.47 -8.63
N ALA A 34 -8.50 -1.68 -8.13
CA ALA A 34 -7.49 -2.46 -8.83
C ALA A 34 -6.84 -3.41 -7.85
N GLU A 35 -6.41 -4.56 -8.36
CA GLU A 35 -5.76 -5.56 -7.53
C GLU A 35 -4.32 -5.17 -7.23
N LEU A 36 -3.89 -5.44 -6.00
CA LEU A 36 -2.51 -5.29 -5.60
C LEU A 36 -1.83 -6.64 -5.81
N LYS A 37 -0.82 -6.64 -6.68
CA LYS A 37 -0.09 -7.88 -6.97
C LYS A 37 0.81 -8.24 -5.80
N ILE A 38 1.09 -9.54 -5.69
CA ILE A 38 1.94 -10.05 -4.61
C ILE A 38 3.31 -9.36 -4.61
N ASP A 39 3.91 -9.20 -5.78
CA ASP A 39 5.22 -8.56 -5.87
C ASP A 39 5.17 -7.13 -5.34
N ASP A 40 4.13 -6.41 -5.67
CA ASP A 40 3.97 -5.04 -5.21
C ASP A 40 3.70 -5.00 -3.72
N LEU A 41 2.91 -5.94 -3.22
CA LEU A 41 2.66 -6.06 -1.79
C LEU A 41 3.97 -6.25 -1.03
N ILE A 42 4.83 -7.12 -1.52
CA ILE A 42 6.12 -7.37 -0.89
C ILE A 42 6.98 -6.10 -0.88
N LYS A 43 6.99 -5.37 -1.98
CA LYS A 43 7.74 -4.12 -2.05
C LYS A 43 7.25 -3.12 -1.00
N LEU A 44 5.95 -3.00 -0.87
CA LEU A 44 5.38 -2.08 0.12
C LEU A 44 5.69 -2.53 1.53
N CYS A 45 5.60 -3.83 1.79
CA CYS A 45 5.91 -4.36 3.10
C CYS A 45 7.35 -4.07 3.50
N ARG A 46 8.27 -4.23 2.56
CA ARG A 46 9.68 -3.95 2.82
C ARG A 46 9.92 -2.47 3.07
N PHE A 47 9.24 -1.64 2.31
CA PHE A 47 9.39 -0.20 2.46
C PHE A 47 8.89 0.26 3.82
N TYR A 48 7.72 -0.23 4.22
CA TYR A 48 7.11 0.16 5.49
C TYR A 48 7.70 -0.60 6.68
N GLY A 49 8.45 -1.67 6.44
CA GLY A 49 9.03 -2.45 7.52
C GLY A 49 8.01 -3.27 8.27
N VAL A 50 6.97 -3.73 7.59
CA VAL A 50 5.92 -4.55 8.20
C VAL A 50 5.80 -5.87 7.43
N SER A 51 5.18 -6.86 8.05
CA SER A 51 4.95 -8.14 7.40
C SER A 51 3.75 -8.04 6.46
N ALA A 52 3.70 -8.97 5.49
CA ALA A 52 2.55 -9.04 4.60
C ALA A 52 1.27 -9.36 5.38
N ASP A 53 1.38 -10.20 6.40
CA ASP A 53 0.22 -10.52 7.23
C ASP A 53 -0.33 -9.28 7.92
N TYR A 54 0.55 -8.44 8.43
CA TYR A 54 0.13 -7.20 9.05
C TYR A 54 -0.55 -6.29 8.04
N MET A 55 0.03 -6.17 6.85
CA MET A 55 -0.52 -5.32 5.80
C MET A 55 -1.91 -5.79 5.39
N ILE A 56 -2.07 -7.09 5.18
CA ILE A 56 -3.34 -7.67 4.79
C ILE A 56 -4.36 -7.55 5.91
N GLY A 57 -3.92 -7.75 7.14
CA GLY A 57 -4.80 -7.74 8.29
C GLY A 57 -5.26 -6.36 8.72
N LEU A 58 -4.71 -5.30 8.13
CA LEU A 58 -5.08 -3.95 8.54
C LEU A 58 -6.56 -3.69 8.43
N LYS A 59 -7.20 -4.22 7.41
CA LYS A 59 -8.62 -4.02 7.26
C LYS A 59 -9.43 -4.86 8.22
N ASP A 60 -8.83 -5.88 8.80
CA ASP A 60 -9.48 -6.72 9.80
C ASP A 60 -9.09 -6.32 11.21
N SER A 61 -8.08 -5.50 11.35
CA SER A 61 -7.54 -5.16 12.66
C SER A 61 -8.49 -4.30 13.48
N GLU A 62 -9.44 -3.68 12.83
CA GLU A 62 -10.46 -2.93 13.55
C GLU A 62 -11.49 -3.80 14.19
N ASN A 63 -11.47 -5.05 13.90
CA ASN A 63 -12.47 -5.98 14.41
C ASN A 63 -12.32 -6.23 15.90
#